data_24c1df111ff903cdf5b3caba674a97cb
#
_entry.id   24c1df111ff903cdf5b3caba674a97cb
#
_cell.length_a   1.000
_cell.length_b   1.000
_cell.length_c   1.000
_cell.angle_alpha   90.00
_cell.angle_beta   90.00
_cell.angle_gamma   90.00
#
_symmetry.space_group_name_H-M   'P 1'
#
loop_
_entity.id
_entity.type
_entity.pdbx_description
1 polymer ?
#
loop_
_entity_poly.entity_id
_entity_poly.type
_entity_poly.pdbx_seq_one_letter_code
_entity_poly.pdbx_strand_id
1 'polypeptide(L)'
;MSRLLLVVMALASRLPLGVLQRLGILMGRVAYWCAPRFAARLRTNLENSGIPQTYQESRDLVKQTAGHTGMGGLELFIAWGRETETVVSLVKRCQGWEAVAEAEAAGCGLIFVTPHLGNYDIAGRYLAHRLARPLTAMYRPPKLAWLEPLMNAGRARGNARTAPANAAGVRLVMKALK
;
A
#
# COMPACT_ATOMS: atom_id res chain seq x y z
N MET A 1 -18.21 -7.04 10.21
CA MET A 1 -16.99 -6.28 10.63
C MET A 1 -17.19 -5.80 12.05
N SER A 2 -16.29 -6.08 12.99
CA SER A 2 -16.50 -5.68 14.39
C SER A 2 -16.42 -4.16 14.52
N ARG A 3 -17.37 -3.55 15.23
CA ARG A 3 -17.36 -2.10 15.54
C ARG A 3 -16.05 -1.68 16.21
N LEU A 4 -15.45 -2.57 16.97
CA LEU A 4 -14.15 -2.37 17.61
C LEU A 4 -13.03 -2.09 16.59
N LEU A 5 -12.95 -2.83 15.50
CA LEU A 5 -11.93 -2.62 14.46
C LEU A 5 -12.04 -1.23 13.82
N LEU A 6 -13.26 -0.79 13.53
CA LEU A 6 -13.50 0.56 12.99
C LEU A 6 -13.08 1.65 13.96
N VAL A 7 -13.39 1.47 15.25
CA VAL A 7 -12.96 2.41 16.31
C VAL A 7 -11.44 2.44 16.42
N VAL A 8 -10.78 1.28 16.44
CA VAL A 8 -9.32 1.19 16.49
C VAL A 8 -8.69 1.87 15.28
N MET A 9 -9.22 1.64 14.08
CA MET A 9 -8.74 2.32 12.88
C MET A 9 -8.93 3.84 12.93
N ALA A 10 -10.10 4.30 13.37
CA ALA A 10 -10.39 5.73 13.50
C ALA A 10 -9.46 6.41 14.51
N LEU A 11 -9.18 5.77 15.64
CA LEU A 11 -8.25 6.29 16.65
C LEU A 11 -6.81 6.24 16.15
N ALA A 12 -6.37 5.12 15.59
CA ALA A 12 -5.02 4.96 15.07
C ALA A 12 -4.73 5.92 13.91
N SER A 13 -5.71 6.18 13.04
CA SER A 13 -5.55 7.14 11.94
C SER A 13 -5.27 8.56 12.40
N ARG A 14 -5.62 8.93 13.63
CA ARG A 14 -5.36 10.27 14.22
C ARG A 14 -3.93 10.41 14.76
N LEU A 15 -3.23 9.30 14.99
CA LEU A 15 -1.87 9.34 15.53
C LEU A 15 -0.89 9.92 14.50
N PRO A 16 0.13 10.69 14.91
CA PRO A 16 1.19 11.15 14.03
C PRO A 16 1.84 9.98 13.27
N LEU A 17 2.18 10.20 11.99
CA LEU A 17 2.79 9.16 11.14
C LEU A 17 4.02 8.51 11.81
N GLY A 18 4.92 9.33 12.37
CA GLY A 18 6.13 8.81 13.04
C GLY A 18 5.85 7.93 14.26
N VAL A 19 4.74 8.15 14.97
CA VAL A 19 4.32 7.29 16.08
C VAL A 19 3.86 5.94 15.55
N LEU A 20 3.00 5.93 14.52
CA LEU A 20 2.54 4.69 13.88
C LEU A 20 3.69 3.89 13.29
N GLN A 21 4.65 4.57 12.66
CA GLN A 21 5.84 3.93 12.10
C GLN A 21 6.68 3.24 13.18
N ARG A 22 6.96 3.92 14.29
CA ARG A 22 7.71 3.34 15.42
C ARG A 22 6.98 2.14 16.04
N LEU A 23 5.69 2.26 16.26
CA LEU A 23 4.85 1.17 16.76
C LEU A 23 4.84 -0.01 15.77
N GLY A 24 4.72 0.27 14.48
CA GLY A 24 4.77 -0.72 13.41
C GLY A 24 6.09 -1.47 13.36
N ILE A 25 7.22 -0.75 13.47
CA ILE A 25 8.56 -1.36 13.53
C ILE A 25 8.66 -2.31 14.73
N LEU A 26 8.19 -1.87 15.89
CA LEU A 26 8.19 -2.71 17.10
C LEU A 26 7.32 -3.97 16.90
N MET A 27 6.09 -3.79 16.41
CA MET A 27 5.17 -4.90 16.14
C MET A 27 5.73 -5.90 15.13
N GLY A 28 6.35 -5.41 14.04
CA GLY A 28 6.97 -6.26 13.03
C GLY A 28 8.13 -7.09 13.60
N ARG A 29 8.95 -6.49 14.46
CA ARG A 29 10.03 -7.19 15.18
C ARG A 29 9.49 -8.23 16.16
N VAL A 30 8.46 -7.89 16.93
CA VAL A 30 7.78 -8.85 17.82
C VAL A 30 7.18 -9.99 17.01
N ALA A 31 6.47 -9.69 15.92
CA ALA A 31 5.91 -10.71 15.03
C ALA A 31 6.99 -11.65 14.46
N TYR A 32 8.18 -11.14 14.16
CA TYR A 32 9.29 -11.97 13.70
C TYR A 32 9.71 -13.02 14.76
N TRP A 33 9.66 -12.69 16.04
CA TRP A 33 9.99 -13.61 17.13
C TRP A 33 8.84 -14.57 17.45
N CYS A 34 7.59 -14.08 17.41
CA CYS A 34 6.41 -14.84 17.84
C CYS A 34 5.74 -15.66 16.74
N ALA A 35 6.03 -15.38 15.45
CA ALA A 35 5.40 -16.03 14.31
C ALA A 35 6.43 -16.75 13.40
N PRO A 36 6.77 -18.02 13.67
CA PRO A 36 7.81 -18.75 12.91
C PRO A 36 7.58 -18.79 11.41
N ARG A 37 6.32 -18.91 10.97
CA ARG A 37 5.96 -18.91 9.53
C ARG A 37 6.24 -17.57 8.86
N PHE A 38 6.03 -16.48 9.56
CA PHE A 38 6.35 -15.13 9.08
C PHE A 38 7.86 -14.96 8.98
N ALA A 39 8.61 -15.33 10.03
CA ALA A 39 10.04 -15.28 10.05
C ALA A 39 10.70 -16.12 8.95
N ALA A 40 10.23 -17.36 8.75
CA ALA A 40 10.72 -18.24 7.69
C ALA A 40 10.50 -17.62 6.31
N ARG A 41 9.32 -17.07 6.03
CA ARG A 41 9.02 -16.41 4.75
C ARG A 41 9.94 -15.22 4.48
N LEU A 42 10.20 -14.38 5.49
CA LEU A 42 11.11 -13.24 5.32
C LEU A 42 12.54 -13.70 4.98
N ARG A 43 13.04 -14.73 5.66
CA ARG A 43 14.38 -15.30 5.38
C ARG A 43 14.44 -15.83 3.95
N THR A 44 13.53 -16.71 3.58
CA THR A 44 13.50 -17.30 2.23
C THR A 44 13.40 -16.21 1.14
N ASN A 45 12.58 -15.18 1.33
CA ASN A 45 12.46 -14.10 0.36
C ASN A 45 13.77 -13.30 0.22
N LEU A 46 14.46 -13.04 1.32
CA LEU A 46 15.76 -12.35 1.30
C LEU A 46 16.87 -13.20 0.68
N GLU A 47 16.93 -14.47 1.02
CA GLU A 47 17.87 -15.43 0.41
C GLU A 47 17.66 -15.51 -1.11
N ASN A 48 16.41 -15.64 -1.55
CA ASN A 48 16.07 -15.71 -2.99
C ASN A 48 16.31 -14.40 -3.73
N SER A 49 16.39 -13.27 -3.03
CA SER A 49 16.66 -11.96 -3.66
C SER A 49 18.13 -11.81 -4.10
N GLY A 50 19.04 -12.58 -3.53
CA GLY A 50 20.48 -12.45 -3.77
C GLY A 50 21.08 -11.13 -3.24
N ILE A 51 20.32 -10.32 -2.50
CA ILE A 51 20.80 -9.03 -1.97
C ILE A 51 21.84 -9.24 -0.86
N PRO A 52 21.59 -10.07 0.20
CA PRO A 52 22.61 -10.28 1.22
C PRO A 52 23.76 -11.13 0.68
N GLN A 53 24.99 -10.65 0.83
CA GLN A 53 26.20 -11.35 0.43
C GLN A 53 26.83 -12.14 1.57
N THR A 54 26.49 -11.78 2.81
CA THR A 54 27.03 -12.41 4.02
C THR A 54 25.90 -12.81 4.97
N TYR A 55 26.20 -13.77 5.86
CA TYR A 55 25.24 -14.17 6.91
C TYR A 55 24.87 -13.03 7.85
N GLN A 56 25.80 -12.14 8.18
CA GLN A 56 25.52 -11.00 9.05
C GLN A 56 24.58 -9.99 8.37
N GLU A 57 24.82 -9.68 7.10
CA GLU A 57 23.92 -8.84 6.30
C GLU A 57 22.51 -9.44 6.23
N SER A 58 22.41 -10.74 5.99
CA SER A 58 21.12 -11.44 5.96
C SER A 58 20.36 -11.27 7.29
N ARG A 59 21.03 -11.45 8.43
CA ARG A 59 20.42 -11.28 9.76
C ARG A 59 19.92 -9.86 9.99
N ASP A 60 20.68 -8.86 9.60
CA ASP A 60 20.33 -7.46 9.81
C ASP A 60 19.22 -7.00 8.87
N LEU A 61 19.26 -7.41 7.60
CA LEU A 61 18.22 -7.15 6.62
C LEU A 61 16.89 -7.82 7.02
N VAL A 62 16.90 -9.05 7.53
CA VAL A 62 15.68 -9.72 8.01
C VAL A 62 15.02 -8.94 9.14
N LYS A 63 15.79 -8.43 10.11
CA LYS A 63 15.25 -7.63 11.23
C LYS A 63 14.69 -6.30 10.74
N GLN A 64 15.37 -5.64 9.80
CA GLN A 64 14.90 -4.40 9.18
C GLN A 64 13.61 -4.65 8.39
N THR A 65 13.59 -5.68 7.54
CA THR A 65 12.43 -6.06 6.74
C THR A 65 11.22 -6.41 7.61
N ALA A 66 11.43 -7.12 8.72
CA ALA A 66 10.35 -7.40 9.68
C ALA A 66 9.78 -6.10 10.26
N GLY A 67 10.64 -5.17 10.67
CA GLY A 67 10.21 -3.84 11.15
C GLY A 67 9.45 -3.05 10.09
N HIS A 68 9.98 -2.96 8.87
CA HIS A 68 9.33 -2.25 7.77
C HIS A 68 8.01 -2.88 7.33
N THR A 69 7.88 -4.21 7.41
CA THR A 69 6.61 -4.90 7.15
C THR A 69 5.54 -4.49 8.17
N GLY A 70 5.90 -4.44 9.45
CA GLY A 70 4.99 -3.95 10.49
C GLY A 70 4.66 -2.47 10.34
N MET A 71 5.65 -1.64 9.98
CA MET A 71 5.46 -0.22 9.69
C MET A 71 4.44 -0.01 8.56
N GLY A 72 4.63 -0.68 7.41
CA GLY A 72 3.71 -0.58 6.28
C GLY A 72 2.29 -1.03 6.64
N GLY A 73 2.16 -2.05 7.51
CA GLY A 73 0.86 -2.50 8.02
C GLY A 73 0.11 -1.42 8.81
N LEU A 74 0.79 -0.68 9.70
CA LEU A 74 0.15 0.41 10.46
C LEU A 74 -0.07 1.68 9.66
N GLU A 75 0.74 1.94 8.65
CA GLU A 75 0.53 3.07 7.74
C GLU A 75 -0.79 2.97 6.96
N LEU A 76 -1.34 1.76 6.79
CA LEU A 76 -2.66 1.56 6.18
C LEU A 76 -3.78 2.28 6.96
N PHE A 77 -3.65 2.45 8.28
CA PHE A 77 -4.60 3.23 9.06
C PHE A 77 -4.65 4.70 8.61
N ILE A 78 -3.52 5.26 8.21
CA ILE A 78 -3.45 6.59 7.61
C ILE A 78 -3.98 6.56 6.17
N ALA A 79 -3.44 5.66 5.36
CA ALA A 79 -3.79 5.57 3.95
C ALA A 79 -5.30 5.35 3.71
N TRP A 80 -5.97 4.58 4.57
CA TRP A 80 -7.40 4.28 4.43
C TRP A 80 -8.30 5.10 5.37
N GLY A 81 -7.77 5.62 6.48
CA GLY A 81 -8.55 6.29 7.53
C GLY A 81 -8.65 7.80 7.38
N ARG A 82 -7.64 8.47 6.80
CA ARG A 82 -7.61 9.93 6.70
C ARG A 82 -8.26 10.45 5.42
N GLU A 83 -8.62 11.73 5.47
CA GLU A 83 -9.07 12.48 4.30
C GLU A 83 -7.98 12.54 3.23
N THR A 84 -8.42 12.68 1.95
CA THR A 84 -7.52 12.59 0.80
C THR A 84 -6.43 13.65 0.84
N GLU A 85 -6.77 14.87 1.14
CA GLU A 85 -5.86 16.02 1.20
C GLU A 85 -4.75 15.80 2.25
N THR A 86 -5.13 15.25 3.42
CA THR A 86 -4.16 14.92 4.47
C THR A 86 -3.20 13.82 4.02
N VAL A 87 -3.68 12.79 3.32
CA VAL A 87 -2.81 11.71 2.83
C VAL A 87 -1.90 12.20 1.71
N VAL A 88 -2.43 12.97 0.78
CA VAL A 88 -1.68 13.53 -0.35
C VAL A 88 -0.57 14.48 0.13
N SER A 89 -0.80 15.26 1.19
CA SER A 89 0.21 16.16 1.78
C SER A 89 1.43 15.44 2.36
N LEU A 90 1.36 14.12 2.57
CA LEU A 90 2.50 13.30 2.99
C LEU A 90 3.52 13.11 1.87
N VAL A 91 3.10 13.22 0.61
CA VAL A 91 3.99 13.14 -0.55
C VAL A 91 4.69 14.47 -0.72
N LYS A 92 5.97 14.53 -0.34
CA LYS A 92 6.76 15.78 -0.35
C LYS A 92 7.35 16.12 -1.71
N ARG A 93 7.57 15.11 -2.57
CA ARG A 93 8.18 15.29 -3.88
C ARG A 93 7.63 14.26 -4.86
N CYS A 94 7.31 14.71 -6.07
CA CYS A 94 6.97 13.87 -7.21
C CYS A 94 7.82 14.34 -8.39
N GLN A 95 8.51 13.42 -9.02
CA GLN A 95 9.34 13.67 -10.21
C GLN A 95 8.71 12.98 -11.42
N GLY A 96 8.90 13.54 -12.61
CA GLY A 96 8.43 12.98 -13.86
C GLY A 96 6.92 13.06 -14.06
N TRP A 97 6.23 13.95 -13.32
CA TRP A 97 4.79 14.17 -13.52
C TRP A 97 4.48 14.80 -14.87
N GLU A 98 5.43 15.49 -15.47
CA GLU A 98 5.34 16.15 -16.77
C GLU A 98 4.91 15.14 -17.86
N ALA A 99 5.52 13.95 -17.87
CA ALA A 99 5.20 12.89 -18.82
C ALA A 99 3.74 12.38 -18.65
N VAL A 100 3.23 12.36 -17.42
CA VAL A 100 1.84 12.00 -17.15
C VAL A 100 0.90 13.07 -17.68
N ALA A 101 1.20 14.34 -17.42
CA ALA A 101 0.39 15.48 -17.89
C ALA A 101 0.35 15.57 -19.42
N GLU A 102 1.48 15.34 -20.09
CA GLU A 102 1.54 15.30 -21.57
C GLU A 102 0.70 14.16 -22.13
N ALA A 103 0.74 12.97 -21.55
CA ALA A 103 -0.05 11.84 -22.00
C ALA A 103 -1.56 12.05 -21.76
N GLU A 104 -1.95 12.68 -20.63
CA GLU A 104 -3.34 13.08 -20.38
C GLU A 104 -3.81 14.12 -21.40
N ALA A 105 -3.00 15.12 -21.69
CA ALA A 105 -3.31 16.16 -22.69
C ALA A 105 -3.46 15.59 -24.11
N ALA A 106 -2.67 14.57 -24.45
CA ALA A 106 -2.77 13.84 -25.69
C ALA A 106 -3.98 12.87 -25.75
N GLY A 107 -4.75 12.74 -24.67
CA GLY A 107 -5.89 11.82 -24.58
C GLY A 107 -5.51 10.35 -24.51
N CYS A 108 -4.25 10.03 -24.22
CA CYS A 108 -3.78 8.65 -24.13
C CYS A 108 -4.30 7.96 -22.87
N GLY A 109 -4.57 6.66 -22.98
CA GLY A 109 -4.77 5.80 -21.81
C GLY A 109 -3.45 5.57 -21.10
N LEU A 110 -3.45 5.67 -19.75
CA LEU A 110 -2.24 5.52 -18.92
C LEU A 110 -2.29 4.23 -18.13
N ILE A 111 -1.17 3.50 -18.11
CA ILE A 111 -0.98 2.32 -17.25
C ILE A 111 0.16 2.61 -16.28
N PHE A 112 -0.16 2.64 -14.98
CA PHE A 112 0.83 2.77 -13.93
C PHE A 112 1.23 1.40 -13.40
N VAL A 113 2.53 1.12 -13.38
CA VAL A 113 3.10 -0.09 -12.79
C VAL A 113 3.94 0.30 -11.58
N THR A 114 3.70 -0.35 -10.44
CA THR A 114 4.44 -0.09 -9.20
C THR A 114 5.12 -1.35 -8.69
N PRO A 115 6.40 -1.29 -8.28
CA PRO A 115 7.11 -2.43 -7.70
C PRO A 115 6.75 -2.70 -6.23
N HIS A 116 5.73 -2.08 -5.68
CA HIS A 116 5.33 -2.16 -4.27
C HIS A 116 6.43 -1.73 -3.28
N LEU A 117 7.26 -0.76 -3.67
CA LEU A 117 8.22 -0.11 -2.79
C LEU A 117 7.52 1.00 -1.98
N GLY A 118 7.79 1.06 -0.68
CA GLY A 118 7.13 2.00 0.21
C GLY A 118 5.63 1.73 0.36
N ASN A 119 4.85 2.78 0.61
CA ASN A 119 3.41 2.67 0.78
C ASN A 119 2.66 2.96 -0.54
N TYR A 120 2.38 1.92 -1.30
CA TYR A 120 1.67 2.02 -2.58
C TYR A 120 0.20 2.47 -2.43
N ASP A 121 -0.44 2.30 -1.26
CA ASP A 121 -1.79 2.80 -1.02
C ASP A 121 -1.81 4.34 -0.92
N ILE A 122 -0.78 4.95 -0.30
CA ILE A 122 -0.58 6.41 -0.29
C ILE A 122 -0.29 6.89 -1.71
N ALA A 123 0.60 6.20 -2.44
CA ALA A 123 0.93 6.54 -3.82
C ALA A 123 -0.30 6.46 -4.73
N GLY A 124 -1.13 5.42 -4.59
CA GLY A 124 -2.38 5.26 -5.35
C GLY A 124 -3.37 6.39 -5.07
N ARG A 125 -3.51 6.83 -3.82
CA ARG A 125 -4.36 7.98 -3.48
C ARG A 125 -3.82 9.29 -4.04
N TYR A 126 -2.51 9.47 -4.02
CA TYR A 126 -1.86 10.63 -4.62
C TYR A 126 -2.10 10.68 -6.13
N LEU A 127 -1.93 9.56 -6.83
CA LEU A 127 -2.22 9.46 -8.26
C LEU A 127 -3.70 9.75 -8.55
N ALA A 128 -4.62 9.11 -7.83
CA ALA A 128 -6.05 9.32 -8.02
C ALA A 128 -6.50 10.76 -7.76
N HIS A 129 -5.80 11.48 -6.87
CA HIS A 129 -6.07 12.89 -6.58
C HIS A 129 -5.56 13.82 -7.68
N ARG A 130 -4.42 13.49 -8.30
CA ARG A 130 -3.79 14.34 -9.32
C ARG A 130 -4.27 14.09 -10.74
N LEU A 131 -4.75 12.88 -11.04
CA LEU A 131 -5.24 12.54 -12.38
C LEU A 131 -6.58 13.20 -12.65
N ALA A 132 -6.76 13.71 -13.88
CA ALA A 132 -8.02 14.26 -14.35
C ALA A 132 -9.09 13.16 -14.52
N ARG A 133 -8.68 11.95 -14.89
CA ARG A 133 -9.54 10.78 -15.08
C ARG A 133 -9.52 9.83 -13.90
N PRO A 134 -10.56 9.01 -13.67
CA PRO A 134 -10.56 8.04 -12.58
C PRO A 134 -9.44 7.00 -12.70
N LEU A 135 -8.69 6.79 -11.60
CA LEU A 135 -7.71 5.71 -11.49
C LEU A 135 -8.43 4.40 -11.21
N THR A 136 -8.25 3.39 -12.07
CA THR A 136 -8.77 2.03 -11.83
C THR A 136 -7.63 1.12 -11.39
N ALA A 137 -7.60 0.75 -10.11
CA ALA A 137 -6.56 -0.10 -9.54
C ALA A 137 -7.01 -1.57 -9.46
N MET A 138 -6.24 -2.47 -10.07
CA MET A 138 -6.46 -3.91 -9.95
C MET A 138 -5.98 -4.40 -8.59
N TYR A 139 -6.76 -5.24 -7.92
CA TYR A 139 -6.40 -5.82 -6.63
C TYR A 139 -6.72 -7.31 -6.57
N ARG A 140 -5.94 -8.04 -5.77
CA ARG A 140 -6.27 -9.40 -5.38
C ARG A 140 -7.11 -9.36 -4.11
N PRO A 141 -8.29 -10.01 -4.09
CA PRO A 141 -9.09 -10.11 -2.87
C PRO A 141 -8.28 -10.71 -1.71
N PRO A 142 -8.38 -10.15 -0.51
CA PRO A 142 -7.66 -10.66 0.65
C PRO A 142 -8.18 -12.04 1.05
N LYS A 143 -7.31 -12.89 1.62
CA LYS A 143 -7.72 -14.20 2.14
C LYS A 143 -8.75 -14.10 3.27
N LEU A 144 -8.74 -13.00 4.01
CA LEU A 144 -9.72 -12.70 5.05
C LEU A 144 -10.87 -11.91 4.43
N ALA A 145 -11.97 -12.56 4.08
CA ALA A 145 -13.10 -11.96 3.37
C ALA A 145 -13.67 -10.70 4.08
N TRP A 146 -13.63 -10.65 5.42
CA TRP A 146 -14.08 -9.50 6.19
C TRP A 146 -13.23 -8.23 5.98
N LEU A 147 -11.98 -8.37 5.52
CA LEU A 147 -11.05 -7.26 5.25
C LEU A 147 -11.35 -6.58 3.90
N GLU A 148 -11.94 -7.29 2.97
CA GLU A 148 -12.18 -6.78 1.60
C GLU A 148 -13.04 -5.51 1.55
N PRO A 149 -14.19 -5.42 2.24
CA PRO A 149 -14.98 -4.19 2.25
C PRO A 149 -14.20 -2.99 2.82
N LEU A 150 -13.38 -3.22 3.85
CA LEU A 150 -12.56 -2.19 4.46
C LEU A 150 -11.47 -1.69 3.51
N MET A 151 -10.75 -2.61 2.88
CA MET A 151 -9.73 -2.31 1.90
C MET A 151 -10.31 -1.54 0.71
N ASN A 152 -11.44 -1.98 0.18
CA ASN A 152 -12.11 -1.32 -0.93
C ASN A 152 -12.60 0.08 -0.54
N ALA A 153 -13.22 0.24 0.63
CA ALA A 153 -13.63 1.54 1.15
C ALA A 153 -12.44 2.51 1.32
N GLY A 154 -11.27 1.99 1.74
CA GLY A 154 -10.06 2.80 1.88
C GLY A 154 -9.43 3.20 0.54
N ARG A 155 -9.46 2.29 -0.45
CA ARG A 155 -8.84 2.50 -1.77
C ARG A 155 -9.72 3.25 -2.76
N ALA A 156 -11.04 3.04 -2.71
CA ALA A 156 -12.01 3.69 -3.61
C ALA A 156 -12.41 5.10 -3.14
N ARG A 157 -11.47 5.84 -2.54
CA ARG A 157 -11.70 7.23 -2.14
C ARG A 157 -11.30 8.20 -3.23
N GLY A 158 -12.03 9.32 -3.30
CA GLY A 158 -11.80 10.33 -4.33
C GLY A 158 -12.07 9.76 -5.73
N ASN A 159 -11.15 10.00 -6.65
CA ASN A 159 -11.25 9.59 -8.05
C ASN A 159 -10.66 8.19 -8.31
N ALA A 160 -10.67 7.28 -7.31
CA ALA A 160 -10.16 5.93 -7.42
C ALA A 160 -11.29 4.88 -7.49
N ARG A 161 -11.08 3.84 -8.27
CA ARG A 161 -11.94 2.65 -8.38
C ARG A 161 -11.11 1.40 -8.19
N THR A 162 -11.71 0.35 -7.66
CA THR A 162 -11.05 -0.95 -7.49
C THR A 162 -11.62 -1.97 -8.48
N ALA A 163 -10.75 -2.80 -9.06
CA ALA A 163 -11.11 -3.89 -9.96
C ALA A 163 -10.49 -5.20 -9.45
N PRO A 164 -11.27 -6.26 -9.17
CA PRO A 164 -10.72 -7.52 -8.69
C PRO A 164 -9.86 -8.20 -9.77
N ALA A 165 -8.81 -8.91 -9.37
CA ALA A 165 -7.92 -9.62 -10.30
C ALA A 165 -8.57 -10.91 -10.84
N ASN A 166 -9.60 -10.72 -11.67
CA ASN A 166 -10.32 -11.76 -12.40
C ASN A 166 -10.82 -11.20 -13.76
N ALA A 167 -11.50 -12.04 -14.57
CA ALA A 167 -11.98 -11.65 -15.89
C ALA A 167 -12.91 -10.41 -15.88
N ALA A 168 -13.70 -10.21 -14.84
CA ALA A 168 -14.57 -9.04 -14.70
C ALA A 168 -13.71 -7.77 -14.45
N GLY A 169 -12.71 -7.85 -13.57
CA GLY A 169 -11.81 -6.74 -13.28
C GLY A 169 -10.95 -6.37 -14.48
N VAL A 170 -10.48 -7.34 -15.27
CA VAL A 170 -9.77 -7.06 -16.53
C VAL A 170 -10.66 -6.24 -17.48
N ARG A 171 -11.93 -6.62 -17.64
CA ARG A 171 -12.87 -5.83 -18.46
C ARG A 171 -13.06 -4.41 -17.96
N LEU A 172 -13.09 -4.20 -16.63
CA LEU A 172 -13.15 -2.86 -16.04
C LEU A 172 -11.90 -2.03 -16.36
N VAL A 173 -10.72 -2.61 -16.24
CA VAL A 173 -9.46 -1.93 -16.59
C VAL A 173 -9.40 -1.60 -18.07
N MET A 174 -9.75 -2.54 -18.95
CA MET A 174 -9.80 -2.29 -20.41
C MET A 174 -10.81 -1.19 -20.78
N LYS A 175 -11.93 -1.10 -20.06
CA LYS A 175 -12.89 -0.02 -20.25
C LYS A 175 -12.34 1.34 -19.77
N ALA A 176 -11.54 1.34 -18.72
CA ALA A 176 -10.96 2.57 -18.18
C ALA A 176 -9.84 3.15 -19.06
N LEU A 177 -9.25 2.35 -19.95
CA LEU A 177 -8.20 2.77 -20.89
C LEU A 177 -8.75 3.41 -22.19
N LYS A 178 -10.04 3.31 -22.41
CA LYS A 178 -10.75 3.94 -23.55
C LYS A 178 -11.27 5.33 -23.18
#